data_dcd562a4ea918ddf9c30e5e9c0497158
#
_entry.id   dcd562a4ea918ddf9c30e5e9c0497158
#
_cell.length_a   1.000
_cell.length_b   1.000
_cell.length_c   1.000
_cell.angle_alpha   90.00
_cell.angle_beta   90.00
_cell.angle_gamma   90.00
#
_symmetry.space_group_name_H-M   'P 1'
#
loop_
_entity.id
_entity.type
_entity.pdbx_description
1 polymer ?
#
loop_
_entity_poly.entity_id
_entity_poly.type
_entity_poly.pdbx_seq_one_letter_code
_entity_poly.pdbx_strand_id
1 'polypeptide(L)'
;MSQEEKTDPDHELVRRAQDGNTRAFDDLVVKYSPKLYGMVYHMTANKEDTHDLLQDIFAKAYRSLKRFRGKSTFYTWIYSIST
;
A
#
# COMPACT_ATOMS: atom_id res chain seq x y z
N MET A 1 2.28 23.69 -11.88
CA MET A 1 3.02 23.17 -12.45
C MET A 1 3.84 22.14 -11.87
N SER A 2 5.01 22.33 -11.48
CA SER A 2 5.86 21.25 -11.10
C SER A 2 5.40 20.51 -9.88
N GLN A 3 4.54 21.10 -9.09
CA GLN A 3 4.08 20.39 -7.95
C GLN A 3 3.25 19.21 -8.31
N GLU A 4 2.59 19.28 -9.44
CA GLU A 4 1.75 18.20 -9.82
C GLU A 4 2.49 16.95 -10.07
N GLU A 5 3.74 17.07 -10.48
CA GLU A 5 4.52 15.90 -10.75
C GLU A 5 4.87 15.13 -9.51
N LYS A 6 4.85 15.79 -8.38
CA LYS A 6 5.17 15.13 -7.13
C LYS A 6 3.97 14.63 -6.40
N THR A 7 2.79 14.86 -6.96
CA THR A 7 1.57 14.42 -6.32
C THR A 7 1.38 12.95 -6.53
N ASP A 8 1.18 12.22 -5.44
CA ASP A 8 0.86 10.81 -5.50
C ASP A 8 -0.50 10.67 -6.16
N PRO A 9 -0.63 9.89 -7.24
CA PRO A 9 -1.94 9.68 -7.86
C PRO A 9 -2.95 9.09 -6.90
N ASP A 10 -2.50 8.49 -5.82
CA ASP A 10 -3.40 7.90 -4.85
C ASP A 10 -3.65 8.80 -3.64
N HIS A 11 -3.23 10.04 -3.75
CA HIS A 11 -3.33 10.96 -2.62
C HIS A 11 -4.74 11.02 -2.04
N GLU A 12 -5.73 11.11 -2.90
CA GLU A 12 -7.11 11.23 -2.45
C GLU A 12 -7.58 9.95 -1.77
N LEU A 13 -7.25 8.80 -2.35
CA LEU A 13 -7.63 7.53 -1.74
C LEU A 13 -6.98 7.37 -0.38
N VAL A 14 -5.70 7.74 -0.30
CA VAL A 14 -4.99 7.63 0.97
C VAL A 14 -5.63 8.51 2.01
N ARG A 15 -5.97 9.74 1.64
CA ARG A 15 -6.57 10.67 2.59
C ARG A 15 -7.91 10.14 3.10
N ARG A 16 -8.72 9.61 2.20
CA ARG A 16 -10.01 9.06 2.59
C ARG A 16 -9.84 7.86 3.51
N ALA A 17 -8.87 7.02 3.20
CA ALA A 17 -8.61 5.86 4.04
C ALA A 17 -8.13 6.28 5.42
N GLN A 18 -7.31 7.33 5.48
CA GLN A 18 -6.85 7.86 6.76
C GLN A 18 -8.01 8.42 7.57
N ASP A 19 -9.05 8.89 6.90
CA ASP A 19 -10.22 9.41 7.56
C ASP A 19 -11.21 8.33 7.99
N GLY A 20 -10.87 7.08 7.75
CA GLY A 20 -11.71 5.97 8.19
C GLY A 20 -12.52 5.31 7.09
N ASN A 21 -12.34 5.73 5.84
CA ASN A 21 -13.07 5.14 4.74
C ASN A 21 -12.38 3.83 4.33
N THR A 22 -12.91 2.71 4.80
CA THR A 22 -12.30 1.42 4.52
C THR A 22 -12.37 1.06 3.05
N ARG A 23 -13.38 1.56 2.35
CA ARG A 23 -13.50 1.25 0.93
C ARG A 23 -12.36 1.87 0.14
N ALA A 24 -11.92 3.06 0.55
CA ALA A 24 -10.78 3.68 -0.09
C ALA A 24 -9.53 2.85 0.11
N PHE A 25 -9.37 2.28 1.29
CA PHE A 25 -8.23 1.40 1.54
C PHE A 25 -8.34 0.13 0.70
N ASP A 26 -9.54 -0.43 0.58
CA ASP A 26 -9.73 -1.60 -0.27
C ASP A 26 -9.34 -1.32 -1.70
N ASP A 27 -9.64 -0.13 -2.20
CA ASP A 27 -9.24 0.23 -3.55
C ASP A 27 -7.73 0.26 -3.69
N LEU A 28 -7.04 0.73 -2.66
CA LEU A 28 -5.58 0.71 -2.67
C LEU A 28 -5.04 -0.72 -2.66
N VAL A 29 -5.68 -1.59 -1.89
CA VAL A 29 -5.27 -2.99 -1.84
C VAL A 29 -5.42 -3.63 -3.21
N VAL A 30 -6.56 -3.42 -3.86
CA VAL A 30 -6.81 -3.99 -5.17
C VAL A 30 -5.79 -3.47 -6.17
N LYS A 31 -5.47 -2.19 -6.08
CA LYS A 31 -4.55 -1.59 -7.03
C LYS A 31 -3.13 -2.12 -6.88
N TYR A 32 -2.67 -2.28 -5.65
CA TYR A 32 -1.27 -2.60 -5.42
C TYR A 32 -0.99 -4.06 -5.11
N SER A 33 -2.02 -4.85 -4.83
CA SER A 33 -1.82 -6.25 -4.54
C SER A 33 -1.06 -6.98 -5.65
N PRO A 34 -1.41 -6.80 -6.94
CA PRO A 34 -0.66 -7.50 -7.99
C PRO A 34 0.79 -7.07 -8.04
N LYS A 35 1.06 -5.79 -7.77
CA LYS A 35 2.43 -5.31 -7.82
C LYS A 35 3.27 -5.86 -6.68
N LEU A 36 2.70 -5.93 -5.50
CA LEU A 36 3.40 -6.46 -4.36
C LEU A 36 3.50 -7.98 -4.41
N TYR A 37 2.54 -8.63 -5.05
CA TYR A 37 2.54 -10.08 -5.14
C TYR A 37 3.83 -10.59 -5.77
N GLY A 38 4.24 -9.96 -6.86
CA GLY A 38 5.45 -10.40 -7.53
C GLY A 38 6.66 -10.34 -6.64
N MET A 39 6.80 -9.22 -5.91
CA MET A 39 7.93 -9.06 -5.01
C MET A 39 7.89 -10.08 -3.87
N VAL A 40 6.73 -10.25 -3.27
CA VAL A 40 6.60 -11.15 -2.12
C VAL A 40 6.77 -12.59 -2.58
N TYR A 41 6.21 -12.94 -3.73
CA TYR A 41 6.36 -14.30 -4.25
C TYR A 41 7.83 -14.61 -4.52
N HIS A 42 8.56 -13.62 -4.97
CA HIS A 42 9.98 -13.80 -5.22
C HIS A 42 10.72 -14.16 -3.94
N MET A 43 10.25 -13.67 -2.82
CA MET A 43 10.87 -13.98 -1.54
C MET A 43 10.45 -15.33 -0.98
N THR A 44 9.19 -15.69 -1.17
CA THR A 44 8.68 -16.92 -0.54
C THR A 44 8.70 -18.12 -1.45
N ALA A 45 8.60 -17.91 -2.77
CA ALA A 45 8.52 -18.96 -3.76
C ALA A 45 7.37 -19.92 -3.50
N ASN A 46 6.31 -19.43 -2.85
CA ASN A 46 5.18 -20.25 -2.46
C ASN A 46 3.92 -19.39 -2.47
N LYS A 47 2.89 -19.87 -3.19
CA LYS A 47 1.69 -19.07 -3.35
C LYS A 47 0.96 -18.84 -2.04
N GLU A 48 0.85 -19.85 -1.21
CA GLU A 48 0.12 -19.71 0.04
C GLU A 48 0.84 -18.78 0.99
N ASP A 49 2.15 -18.91 1.06
CA ASP A 49 2.94 -18.03 1.91
C ASP A 49 2.86 -16.60 1.39
N THR A 50 2.83 -16.43 0.07
CA THR A 50 2.72 -15.10 -0.51
C THR A 50 1.40 -14.45 -0.13
N HIS A 51 0.31 -15.21 -0.19
CA HIS A 51 -0.98 -14.68 0.20
C HIS A 51 -1.00 -14.27 1.66
N ASP A 52 -0.48 -15.13 2.52
CA ASP A 52 -0.45 -14.83 3.95
C ASP A 52 0.38 -13.60 4.24
N LEU A 53 1.51 -13.50 3.59
CA LEU A 53 2.40 -12.38 3.82
C LEU A 53 1.79 -11.09 3.30
N LEU A 54 1.12 -11.13 2.16
CA LEU A 54 0.44 -9.96 1.65
C LEU A 54 -0.64 -9.47 2.59
N GLN A 55 -1.40 -10.40 3.17
CA GLN A 55 -2.42 -10.01 4.12
C GLN A 55 -1.79 -9.34 5.34
N ASP A 56 -0.68 -9.87 5.82
CA ASP A 56 0.02 -9.25 6.93
C ASP A 56 0.52 -7.86 6.58
N ILE A 57 1.05 -7.70 5.37
CA ILE A 57 1.56 -6.41 4.92
C ILE A 57 0.44 -5.38 4.89
N PHE A 58 -0.70 -5.73 4.30
CA PHE A 58 -1.80 -4.78 4.21
C PHE A 58 -2.43 -4.53 5.56
N ALA A 59 -2.47 -5.52 6.44
CA ALA A 59 -2.98 -5.30 7.80
C ALA A 59 -2.08 -4.33 8.54
N LYS A 60 -0.77 -4.50 8.42
CA LYS A 60 0.17 -3.59 9.05
C LYS A 60 0.04 -2.19 8.45
N ALA A 61 -0.11 -2.13 7.14
CA ALA A 61 -0.27 -0.84 6.47
C ALA A 61 -1.52 -0.14 6.97
N TYR A 62 -2.61 -0.86 7.13
CA TYR A 62 -3.85 -0.26 7.59
C TYR A 62 -3.67 0.31 8.99
N ARG A 63 -3.03 -0.44 9.87
CA ARG A 63 -2.82 0.02 11.24
C ARG A 63 -1.89 1.22 11.31
N SER A 64 -0.95 1.30 10.37
CA SER A 64 0.02 2.39 10.38
C SER A 64 -0.35 3.55 9.49
N LEU A 65 -1.48 3.45 8.80
CA LEU A 65 -1.81 4.40 7.75
C LEU A 65 -1.91 5.82 8.28
N LYS A 66 -2.41 5.99 9.49
CA LYS A 66 -2.57 7.33 10.04
C LYS A 66 -1.23 8.01 10.29
N ARG A 67 -0.17 7.23 10.35
CA ARG A 67 1.17 7.80 10.53
C ARG A 67 1.82 8.18 9.22
N PHE A 68 1.24 7.73 8.11
CA PHE A 68 1.80 8.06 6.81
C PHE A 68 1.60 9.55 6.56
N ARG A 69 2.69 10.24 6.30
CA ARG A 69 2.64 11.69 6.17
C ARG A 69 2.76 12.20 4.75
N GLY A 70 2.76 11.32 3.78
CA GLY A 70 2.81 11.74 2.39
C GLY A 70 4.16 12.20 1.91
N LYS A 71 5.22 11.86 2.63
CA LYS A 71 6.57 12.24 2.20
C LYS A 71 7.05 11.41 1.05
N SER A 72 6.39 10.30 0.79
CA SER A 72 6.66 9.47 -0.38
C SER A 72 5.31 9.08 -0.94
N THR A 73 5.30 8.41 -2.08
CA THR A 73 4.06 7.87 -2.59
C THR A 73 3.60 6.74 -1.71
N PHE A 74 2.32 6.41 -1.79
CA PHE A 74 1.79 5.30 -1.03
C PHE A 74 2.51 4.00 -1.41
N TYR A 75 2.78 3.82 -2.69
CA TYR A 75 3.44 2.60 -3.15
C TYR A 75 4.83 2.47 -2.52
N THR A 76 5.59 3.55 -2.51
CA THR A 76 6.93 3.51 -1.92
C THR A 76 6.83 3.20 -0.42
N TRP A 77 5.88 3.80 0.24
CA TRP A 77 5.71 3.59 1.67
C TRP A 77 5.35 2.15 2.00
N ILE A 78 4.36 1.59 1.28
CA ILE A 78 3.94 0.22 1.58
C ILE A 78 5.02 -0.77 1.17
N TYR A 79 5.79 -0.44 0.13
CA TYR A 79 6.90 -1.27 -0.27
C TYR A 79 7.94 -1.35 0.85
N SER A 80 8.21 -0.23 1.50
CA SER A 80 9.20 -0.21 2.59
C SER A 80 8.70 -1.00 3.80
N ILE A 81 7.40 -1.03 4.03
CA ILE A 81 6.85 -1.83 5.10
C ILE A 81 7.01 -3.31 4.79
N SER A 82 6.98 -3.65 3.50
CA SER A 82 7.02 -5.04 3.06
C SER A 82 8.40 -5.67 3.22
N THR A 83 9.41 -4.87 3.33
CA THR A 83 10.76 -5.39 3.48
C THR A 83 11.21 -5.34 4.94
#